data_9083622aa6a084557aa01ae256794fd3
#
_entry.id   9083622aa6a084557aa01ae256794fd3
#
_cell.length_a   1.000
_cell.length_b   1.000
_cell.length_c   1.000
_cell.angle_alpha   90.00
_cell.angle_beta   90.00
_cell.angle_gamma   90.00
#
_symmetry.space_group_name_H-M   'P 1'
#
loop_
_entity.id
_entity.type
_entity.pdbx_description
1 polymer ?
#
loop_
_entity_poly.entity_id
_entity_poly.type
_entity_poly.pdbx_seq_one_letter_code
_entity_poly.pdbx_strand_id
1 'polypeptide(L)'
;MSGNTFGKIFSVTTFGESHGEAMGCIIDGCPPNFEIKNEDIQMELDRRKPGQSDVTTQRKEDDKVEIMSGVFEGKTLGTPIALLIKNEDQISKDYSNIKDTFRPNHADLTYQGKYGIRDYRGGGRSSARETAMRVAAGAIAKKYFCLLYTSPSPRDRYGSRMPSSA
;
A
#
# COMPACT_ATOMS: atom_id res chain seq x y z
N MET A 1 -0.01 12.65 16.70
CA MET A 1 0.11 11.25 16.26
C MET A 1 0.62 11.25 14.83
N SER A 2 1.57 10.37 14.51
CA SER A 2 2.02 10.20 13.12
C SER A 2 0.94 9.45 12.36
N GLY A 3 0.53 9.91 11.17
CA GLY A 3 -0.51 9.28 10.35
C GLY A 3 -0.03 8.02 9.58
N ASN A 4 1.06 7.37 10.02
CA ASN A 4 1.66 6.23 9.33
C ASN A 4 1.07 4.88 9.74
N THR A 5 0.35 4.84 10.85
CA THR A 5 -0.32 3.65 11.38
C THR A 5 -1.82 3.86 11.40
N PHE A 6 -2.58 2.89 10.91
CA PHE A 6 -4.05 2.89 10.91
C PHE A 6 -4.57 1.47 11.17
N GLY A 7 -5.84 1.39 11.59
CA GLY A 7 -6.47 0.15 12.05
C GLY A 7 -6.32 -0.06 13.54
N LYS A 8 -7.07 -1.04 14.08
CA LYS A 8 -7.05 -1.42 15.50
C LYS A 8 -6.78 -2.91 15.69
N ILE A 9 -7.67 -3.77 15.17
CA ILE A 9 -7.53 -5.23 15.23
C ILE A 9 -6.59 -5.71 14.13
N PHE A 10 -6.83 -5.27 12.90
CA PHE A 10 -5.93 -5.41 11.78
C PHE A 10 -5.31 -4.03 11.56
N SER A 11 -4.05 -3.89 11.90
CA SER A 11 -3.35 -2.61 11.82
C SER A 11 -2.22 -2.64 10.79
N VAL A 12 -2.01 -1.49 10.16
CA VAL A 12 -0.99 -1.34 9.13
C VAL A 12 -0.14 -0.13 9.45
N THR A 13 1.17 -0.31 9.51
CA THR A 13 2.15 0.77 9.61
C THR A 13 2.96 0.82 8.31
N THR A 14 2.92 1.95 7.61
CA THR A 14 3.69 2.15 6.38
C THR A 14 4.96 2.94 6.66
N PHE A 15 6.05 2.64 5.94
CA PHE A 15 7.36 3.30 6.06
C PHE A 15 8.07 3.40 4.71
N GLY A 16 9.18 4.13 4.67
CA GLY A 16 9.98 4.35 3.46
C GLY A 16 9.53 5.59 2.67
N GLU A 17 10.41 6.13 1.87
CA GLU A 17 10.23 7.31 1.02
C GLU A 17 10.24 6.92 -0.45
N SER A 18 9.55 7.70 -1.29
CA SER A 18 9.40 7.42 -2.74
C SER A 18 10.71 7.38 -3.52
N HIS A 19 11.75 8.06 -3.03
CA HIS A 19 13.10 8.08 -3.60
C HIS A 19 14.16 7.57 -2.60
N GLY A 20 13.72 6.88 -1.54
CA GLY A 20 14.57 6.08 -0.68
C GLY A 20 14.91 4.71 -1.32
N GLU A 21 15.63 3.86 -0.62
CA GLU A 21 16.02 2.53 -1.11
C GLU A 21 14.82 1.61 -1.31
N ALA A 22 13.85 1.68 -0.41
CA ALA A 22 12.66 0.84 -0.43
C ALA A 22 11.49 1.52 0.28
N MET A 23 10.31 0.98 0.02
CA MET A 23 9.09 1.25 0.78
C MET A 23 8.59 -0.06 1.38
N GLY A 24 7.94 0.03 2.54
CA GLY A 24 7.40 -1.15 3.19
C GLY A 24 6.17 -0.87 4.03
N CYS A 25 5.55 -1.95 4.47
CA CYS A 25 4.54 -1.90 5.51
C CYS A 25 4.67 -3.10 6.44
N ILE A 26 4.24 -2.88 7.67
CA ILE A 26 4.08 -3.92 8.68
C ILE A 26 2.58 -4.04 8.95
N ILE A 27 2.08 -5.27 8.84
CA ILE A 27 0.70 -5.62 9.09
C ILE A 27 0.67 -6.46 10.36
N ASP A 28 -0.12 -6.05 11.33
CA ASP A 28 -0.32 -6.77 12.59
C ASP A 28 -1.80 -7.11 12.77
N GLY A 29 -2.08 -8.20 13.50
CA GLY A 29 -3.44 -8.70 13.73
C GLY A 29 -4.00 -9.55 12.59
N CYS A 30 -3.18 -10.02 11.65
CA CYS A 30 -3.59 -11.03 10.69
C CYS A 30 -3.69 -12.39 11.37
N PRO A 31 -4.81 -13.11 11.27
CA PRO A 31 -4.94 -14.43 11.89
C PRO A 31 -3.93 -15.44 11.37
N PRO A 32 -3.53 -16.45 12.18
CA PRO A 32 -2.67 -17.53 11.73
C PRO A 32 -3.39 -18.49 10.78
N ASN A 33 -2.61 -19.34 10.10
CA ASN A 33 -3.10 -20.41 9.23
C ASN A 33 -3.85 -19.98 7.97
N PHE A 34 -3.70 -18.73 7.58
CA PHE A 34 -4.29 -18.17 6.40
C PHE A 34 -3.32 -18.28 5.21
N GLU A 35 -3.78 -18.85 4.10
CA GLU A 35 -2.94 -19.00 2.91
C GLU A 35 -2.70 -17.65 2.22
N ILE A 36 -1.42 -17.28 2.03
CA ILE A 36 -0.99 -16.07 1.37
C ILE A 36 0.28 -16.32 0.57
N LYS A 37 0.32 -15.83 -0.66
CA LYS A 37 1.48 -15.90 -1.57
C LYS A 37 1.81 -14.51 -2.10
N ASN A 38 3.03 -14.33 -2.57
CA ASN A 38 3.45 -13.08 -3.21
C ASN A 38 2.53 -12.70 -4.38
N GLU A 39 2.09 -13.70 -5.16
CA GLU A 39 1.23 -13.49 -6.33
C GLU A 39 -0.13 -12.87 -5.96
N ASP A 40 -0.68 -13.22 -4.81
CA ASP A 40 -1.95 -12.65 -4.32
C ASP A 40 -1.83 -11.13 -4.10
N ILE A 41 -0.69 -10.69 -3.59
CA ILE A 41 -0.42 -9.28 -3.32
C ILE A 41 -0.02 -8.59 -4.62
N GLN A 42 0.84 -9.23 -5.43
CA GLN A 42 1.34 -8.68 -6.68
C GLN A 42 0.22 -8.38 -7.67
N MET A 43 -0.79 -9.24 -7.76
CA MET A 43 -1.95 -9.02 -8.62
C MET A 43 -2.67 -7.69 -8.30
N GLU A 44 -2.84 -7.33 -7.04
CA GLU A 44 -3.47 -6.06 -6.67
C GLU A 44 -2.54 -4.87 -6.90
N LEU A 45 -1.23 -5.05 -6.71
CA LEU A 45 -0.23 -4.04 -7.05
C LEU A 45 -0.18 -3.77 -8.55
N ASP A 46 -0.25 -4.82 -9.37
CA ASP A 46 -0.26 -4.70 -10.84
C ASP A 46 -1.49 -3.94 -11.34
N ARG A 47 -2.65 -4.12 -10.70
CA ARG A 47 -3.86 -3.32 -10.99
C ARG A 47 -3.73 -1.84 -10.64
N ARG A 48 -2.85 -1.51 -9.68
CA ARG A 48 -2.57 -0.13 -9.27
C ARG A 48 -1.55 0.57 -10.17
N LYS A 49 -0.67 -0.15 -10.85
CA LYS A 49 0.45 0.44 -11.62
C LYS A 49 0.00 1.60 -12.51
N PRO A 50 0.78 2.71 -12.56
CA PRO A 50 0.55 3.74 -13.57
C PRO A 50 0.79 3.17 -14.96
N GLY A 51 0.16 3.73 -15.99
CA GLY A 51 0.35 3.28 -17.38
C GLY A 51 -0.81 2.47 -17.96
N GLN A 52 -1.92 2.32 -17.22
CA GLN A 52 -3.15 1.71 -17.75
C GLN A 52 -3.97 2.67 -18.63
N SER A 53 -3.57 3.93 -18.76
CA SER A 53 -4.16 4.92 -19.66
C SER A 53 -3.10 5.90 -20.14
N ASP A 54 -3.31 6.50 -21.31
CA ASP A 54 -2.39 7.47 -21.95
C ASP A 54 -2.15 8.76 -21.15
N VAL A 55 -2.90 8.97 -20.06
CA VAL A 55 -2.86 10.15 -19.19
C VAL A 55 -2.00 9.95 -17.93
N THR A 56 -1.46 8.76 -17.70
CA THR A 56 -0.70 8.44 -16.50
C THR A 56 0.80 8.68 -16.66
N THR A 57 1.50 8.90 -15.53
CA THR A 57 2.95 9.13 -15.50
C THR A 57 3.73 7.98 -16.15
N GLN A 58 4.78 8.31 -16.89
CA GLN A 58 5.66 7.36 -17.62
C GLN A 58 6.56 6.51 -16.71
N ARG A 59 6.44 6.62 -15.37
CA ARG A 59 7.25 5.86 -14.43
C ARG A 59 6.92 4.38 -14.51
N LYS A 60 7.88 3.58 -14.94
CA LYS A 60 7.77 2.13 -15.04
C LYS A 60 8.50 1.50 -13.85
N GLU A 61 7.77 1.21 -12.80
CA GLU A 61 8.27 0.41 -11.69
C GLU A 61 7.48 -0.89 -11.61
N ASP A 62 8.17 -1.99 -11.45
CA ASP A 62 7.54 -3.31 -11.38
C ASP A 62 6.82 -3.55 -10.06
N ASP A 63 7.05 -2.69 -9.03
CA ASP A 63 6.46 -2.79 -7.70
C ASP A 63 6.49 -4.23 -7.14
N LYS A 64 7.60 -4.94 -7.36
CA LYS A 64 7.77 -6.32 -6.89
C LYS A 64 7.75 -6.35 -5.38
N VAL A 65 6.75 -7.03 -4.82
CA VAL A 65 6.60 -7.17 -3.38
C VAL A 65 7.37 -8.40 -2.87
N GLU A 66 8.07 -8.21 -1.76
CA GLU A 66 8.74 -9.28 -1.02
C GLU A 66 8.08 -9.42 0.36
N ILE A 67 7.69 -10.64 0.73
CA ILE A 67 7.24 -10.96 2.10
C ILE A 67 8.48 -11.26 2.94
N MET A 68 8.77 -10.41 3.94
CA MET A 68 9.97 -10.49 4.76
C MET A 68 9.76 -11.27 6.04
N SER A 69 8.52 -11.33 6.56
CA SER A 69 8.18 -12.04 7.81
C SER A 69 6.69 -12.36 7.90
N GLY A 70 6.32 -13.15 8.92
CA GLY A 70 4.94 -13.44 9.27
C GLY A 70 4.27 -14.52 8.41
N VAL A 71 5.02 -15.14 7.49
CA VAL A 71 4.54 -16.22 6.62
C VAL A 71 5.55 -17.37 6.61
N PHE A 72 5.08 -18.59 6.74
CA PHE A 72 5.87 -19.81 6.66
C PHE A 72 5.11 -20.87 5.84
N GLU A 73 5.77 -21.50 4.88
CA GLU A 73 5.16 -22.48 3.96
C GLU A 73 3.85 -21.99 3.31
N GLY A 74 3.80 -20.69 2.95
CA GLY A 74 2.63 -20.07 2.32
C GLY A 74 1.45 -19.79 3.27
N LYS A 75 1.64 -19.90 4.59
CA LYS A 75 0.61 -19.63 5.60
C LYS A 75 1.06 -18.55 6.58
N THR A 76 0.14 -17.72 7.01
CA THR A 76 0.39 -16.73 8.05
C THR A 76 0.66 -17.38 9.40
N LEU A 77 1.55 -16.78 10.18
CA LEU A 77 1.92 -17.27 11.52
C LEU A 77 1.12 -16.61 12.65
N GLY A 78 0.35 -15.55 12.36
CA GLY A 78 -0.26 -14.69 13.39
C GLY A 78 0.71 -13.68 13.99
N THR A 79 1.96 -13.67 13.54
CA THR A 79 2.98 -12.66 13.88
C THR A 79 2.95 -11.53 12.83
N PRO A 80 3.58 -10.36 13.09
CA PRO A 80 3.59 -9.27 12.13
C PRO A 80 4.13 -9.67 10.76
N ILE A 81 3.38 -9.33 9.71
CA ILE A 81 3.77 -9.54 8.32
C ILE A 81 4.45 -8.27 7.82
N ALA A 82 5.71 -8.38 7.44
CA ALA A 82 6.45 -7.29 6.82
C ALA A 82 6.50 -7.48 5.31
N LEU A 83 6.09 -6.45 4.57
CA LEU A 83 6.16 -6.37 3.12
C LEU A 83 7.14 -5.28 2.72
N LEU A 84 7.93 -5.54 1.67
CA LEU A 84 8.92 -4.61 1.13
C LEU A 84 8.78 -4.53 -0.39
N ILE A 85 8.93 -3.30 -0.93
CA ILE A 85 9.09 -3.03 -2.36
C ILE A 85 10.34 -2.16 -2.52
N LYS A 86 11.30 -2.63 -3.32
CA LYS A 86 12.49 -1.85 -3.66
C LYS A 86 12.14 -0.77 -4.68
N ASN A 87 12.74 0.40 -4.54
CA ASN A 87 12.60 1.47 -5.52
C ASN A 87 13.69 1.31 -6.58
N GLU A 88 13.32 1.03 -7.81
CA GLU A 88 14.28 0.78 -8.92
C GLU A 88 14.55 2.05 -9.74
N ASP A 89 13.57 2.94 -9.86
CA ASP A 89 13.66 4.15 -10.69
C ASP A 89 13.81 5.41 -9.83
N GLN A 90 15.01 5.60 -9.26
CA GLN A 90 15.35 6.73 -8.41
C GLN A 90 16.14 7.79 -9.20
N ILE A 91 15.48 8.70 -9.87
CA ILE A 91 16.15 9.84 -10.52
C ILE A 91 16.29 10.99 -9.52
N SER A 92 17.16 10.84 -8.54
CA SER A 92 17.37 11.85 -7.47
C SER A 92 18.01 13.15 -7.98
N LYS A 93 18.65 13.15 -9.15
CA LYS A 93 19.34 14.33 -9.72
C LYS A 93 18.38 15.43 -10.17
N ASP A 94 17.14 15.10 -10.51
CA ASP A 94 16.16 16.07 -11.02
C ASP A 94 15.59 17.00 -9.94
N TYR A 95 15.89 16.76 -8.67
CA TYR A 95 15.32 17.50 -7.54
C TYR A 95 16.27 18.48 -6.86
N SER A 96 17.54 18.56 -7.30
CA SER A 96 18.53 19.47 -6.69
C SER A 96 18.12 20.96 -6.74
N ASN A 97 17.45 21.36 -7.82
CA ASN A 97 17.03 22.74 -8.07
C ASN A 97 15.88 23.21 -7.15
N ILE A 98 15.19 22.28 -6.50
CA ILE A 98 14.03 22.57 -5.64
C ILE A 98 14.30 22.31 -4.15
N LYS A 99 15.57 22.08 -3.80
CA LYS A 99 15.97 21.82 -2.41
C LYS A 99 15.53 22.94 -1.47
N ASP A 100 15.71 24.20 -1.88
CA ASP A 100 15.46 25.37 -1.07
C ASP A 100 14.11 26.05 -1.38
N THR A 101 13.29 25.45 -2.24
CA THR A 101 11.98 25.98 -2.63
C THR A 101 10.87 25.00 -2.30
N PHE A 102 9.68 25.52 -1.99
CA PHE A 102 8.49 24.68 -1.76
C PHE A 102 7.67 24.57 -3.05
N ARG A 103 7.39 23.36 -3.47
CA ARG A 103 6.58 23.14 -4.66
C ARG A 103 5.11 23.43 -4.39
N PRO A 104 4.41 24.20 -5.25
CA PRO A 104 2.97 24.34 -5.18
C PRO A 104 2.26 22.96 -5.23
N ASN A 105 1.17 22.82 -4.49
CA ASN A 105 0.36 21.60 -4.42
C ASN A 105 1.09 20.32 -3.90
N HIS A 106 2.27 20.50 -3.29
CA HIS A 106 3.00 19.43 -2.61
C HIS A 106 3.05 19.70 -1.10
N ALA A 107 3.34 18.67 -0.32
CA ALA A 107 3.39 18.79 1.15
C ALA A 107 4.74 19.35 1.67
N ASP A 108 5.55 19.99 0.82
CA ASP A 108 6.88 20.44 1.18
C ASP A 108 6.86 21.42 2.37
N LEU A 109 6.02 22.46 2.30
CA LEU A 109 5.88 23.45 3.37
C LEU A 109 5.37 22.83 4.68
N THR A 110 4.38 21.96 4.59
CA THR A 110 3.75 21.34 5.76
C THR A 110 4.69 20.36 6.45
N TYR A 111 5.49 19.60 5.69
CA TYR A 111 6.52 18.72 6.26
C TYR A 111 7.64 19.50 6.90
N GLN A 112 8.13 20.56 6.23
CA GLN A 112 9.14 21.44 6.82
C GLN A 112 8.64 22.11 8.10
N GLY A 113 7.41 22.60 8.10
CA GLY A 113 6.81 23.23 9.28
C GLY A 113 6.55 22.27 10.43
N LYS A 114 6.20 21.02 10.14
CA LYS A 114 5.87 20.01 11.16
C LYS A 114 7.11 19.34 11.75
N TYR A 115 8.10 19.00 10.91
CA TYR A 115 9.23 18.16 11.30
C TYR A 115 10.56 18.93 11.34
N GLY A 116 10.60 20.18 10.84
CA GLY A 116 11.84 20.97 10.74
C GLY A 116 12.80 20.53 9.64
N ILE A 117 12.52 19.41 9.00
CA ILE A 117 13.29 18.84 7.90
C ILE A 117 12.36 18.10 6.94
N ARG A 118 12.73 18.04 5.67
CA ARG A 118 12.04 17.27 4.64
C ARG A 118 13.01 16.58 3.68
N ASP A 119 12.62 15.45 3.14
CA ASP A 119 13.26 14.91 1.95
C ASP A 119 12.67 15.62 0.73
N TYR A 120 13.48 16.43 0.05
CA TYR A 120 13.06 17.18 -1.14
C TYR A 120 12.96 16.32 -2.40
N ARG A 121 13.48 15.09 -2.36
CA ARG A 121 13.46 14.16 -3.50
C ARG A 121 12.08 13.56 -3.67
N GLY A 122 11.41 13.87 -4.75
CA GLY A 122 10.15 13.24 -5.16
C GLY A 122 8.97 13.29 -4.19
N GLY A 123 9.01 14.11 -3.14
CA GLY A 123 7.94 14.25 -2.16
C GLY A 123 8.00 13.27 -0.98
N GLY A 124 9.01 12.41 -0.90
CA GLY A 124 9.25 11.52 0.24
C GLY A 124 8.02 10.68 0.61
N ARG A 125 7.62 10.74 1.89
CA ARG A 125 6.43 10.05 2.43
C ARG A 125 5.10 10.58 1.87
N SER A 126 5.02 11.81 1.40
CA SER A 126 3.80 12.40 0.84
C SER A 126 3.57 12.07 -0.64
N SER A 127 4.44 11.27 -1.24
CA SER A 127 4.29 10.81 -2.61
C SER A 127 3.11 9.85 -2.76
N ALA A 128 2.41 9.93 -3.90
CA ALA A 128 1.37 8.96 -4.27
C ALA A 128 1.87 7.50 -4.31
N ARG A 129 3.18 7.30 -4.44
CA ARG A 129 3.80 5.97 -4.39
C ARG A 129 3.57 5.25 -3.05
N GLU A 130 3.41 5.99 -1.95
CA GLU A 130 3.06 5.43 -0.64
C GLU A 130 1.79 4.55 -0.69
N THR A 131 0.87 4.87 -1.59
CA THR A 131 -0.34 4.06 -1.79
C THR A 131 -0.06 2.63 -2.22
N ALA A 132 1.12 2.31 -2.78
CA ALA A 132 1.50 0.93 -3.10
C ALA A 132 1.50 0.05 -1.85
N MET A 133 2.01 0.56 -0.72
CA MET A 133 2.02 -0.19 0.55
C MET A 133 0.62 -0.39 1.12
N ARG A 134 -0.28 0.58 0.92
CA ARG A 134 -1.69 0.45 1.33
C ARG A 134 -2.41 -0.60 0.49
N VAL A 135 -2.13 -0.65 -0.82
CA VAL A 135 -2.68 -1.66 -1.71
C VAL A 135 -2.15 -3.04 -1.36
N ALA A 136 -0.85 -3.17 -1.08
CA ALA A 136 -0.25 -4.44 -0.66
C ALA A 136 -0.87 -4.98 0.64
N ALA A 137 -1.03 -4.13 1.66
CA ALA A 137 -1.72 -4.50 2.90
C ALA A 137 -3.21 -4.80 2.66
N GLY A 138 -3.86 -4.01 1.80
CA GLY A 138 -5.25 -4.19 1.38
C GLY A 138 -5.49 -5.52 0.66
N ALA A 139 -4.50 -6.03 -0.10
CA ALA A 139 -4.59 -7.33 -0.75
C ALA A 139 -4.73 -8.47 0.27
N ILE A 140 -3.94 -8.43 1.35
CA ILE A 140 -4.04 -9.40 2.45
C ILE A 140 -5.40 -9.30 3.14
N ALA A 141 -5.84 -8.08 3.48
CA ALA A 141 -7.13 -7.86 4.10
C ALA A 141 -8.29 -8.36 3.21
N LYS A 142 -8.24 -8.03 1.91
CA LYS A 142 -9.24 -8.47 0.93
C LYS A 142 -9.33 -9.99 0.86
N LYS A 143 -8.20 -10.67 0.76
CA LYS A 143 -8.17 -12.14 0.70
C LYS A 143 -8.70 -12.76 1.98
N TYR A 144 -8.36 -12.20 3.15
CA TYR A 144 -8.90 -12.63 4.43
C TYR A 144 -10.43 -12.45 4.50
N PHE A 145 -10.94 -11.30 4.10
CA PHE A 145 -12.39 -11.07 4.06
C PHE A 145 -13.11 -11.98 3.08
N CYS A 146 -12.53 -12.26 1.92
CA CYS A 146 -13.12 -13.22 0.97
C CYS A 146 -13.32 -14.60 1.57
N LEU A 147 -12.44 -15.07 2.46
CA LEU A 147 -12.62 -16.33 3.16
C LEU A 147 -13.73 -16.28 4.22
N LEU A 148 -13.86 -15.16 4.93
CA LEU A 148 -14.91 -14.98 5.93
C LEU A 148 -16.30 -14.86 5.28
N TYR A 149 -16.38 -14.29 4.08
CA TYR A 149 -17.63 -14.06 3.34
C TYR A 149 -17.99 -15.19 2.36
N THR A 150 -17.38 -16.36 2.47
CA THR A 150 -17.79 -17.55 1.68
C THR A 150 -19.13 -18.14 2.15
N SER A 151 -19.59 -17.80 3.37
CA SER A 151 -20.98 -18.03 3.78
C SER A 151 -21.86 -16.89 3.26
N PRO A 152 -22.96 -17.18 2.55
CA PRO A 152 -23.86 -16.12 2.10
C PRO A 152 -24.40 -15.35 3.31
N SER A 153 -24.17 -14.06 3.33
CA SER A 153 -24.74 -13.16 4.31
C SER A 153 -26.28 -13.26 4.24
N PRO A 154 -26.98 -13.21 5.38
CA PRO A 154 -28.45 -13.05 5.35
C PRO A 154 -28.91 -11.89 4.46
N ARG A 155 -28.08 -10.86 4.31
CA ARG A 155 -28.33 -9.71 3.43
C ARG A 155 -28.24 -10.09 1.95
N ASP A 156 -27.32 -10.98 1.56
CA ASP A 156 -27.15 -11.43 0.18
C ASP A 156 -28.29 -12.35 -0.25
N ARG A 157 -28.90 -13.07 0.68
CA ARG A 157 -30.09 -13.91 0.44
C ARG A 157 -31.32 -13.10 0.06
N TYR A 158 -31.45 -11.89 0.57
CA TYR A 158 -32.63 -11.05 0.34
C TYR A 158 -32.43 -10.01 -0.75
N GLY A 159 -31.19 -9.67 -1.10
CA GLY A 159 -30.86 -8.69 -2.13
C GLY A 159 -31.15 -9.14 -3.57
N SER A 160 -31.30 -10.44 -3.81
CA SER A 160 -31.61 -11.00 -5.15
C SER A 160 -33.10 -11.23 -5.42
N ARG A 161 -33.96 -10.93 -4.46
CA ARG A 161 -35.41 -11.05 -4.62
C ARG A 161 -36.05 -9.67 -4.59
N MET A 162 -35.77 -8.83 -5.56
CA MET A 162 -36.75 -7.82 -5.96
C MET A 162 -37.88 -8.56 -6.66
N PRO A 163 -39.14 -8.46 -6.20
CA PRO A 163 -40.24 -8.96 -7.01
C PRO A 163 -40.22 -8.17 -8.30
N SER A 164 -40.17 -8.88 -9.43
CA SER A 164 -40.51 -8.26 -10.68
C SER A 164 -41.93 -7.73 -10.52
N SER A 165 -42.07 -6.41 -10.51
CA SER A 165 -43.35 -5.77 -10.60
C SER A 165 -44.02 -6.23 -11.86
N ALA A 166 -45.10 -6.97 -11.74
CA ALA A 166 -46.03 -7.22 -12.80
C ALA A 166 -46.62 -5.89 -13.31
#